data_e71705a997727a5b788afc75f46028d0
#
_entry.id   e71705a997727a5b788afc75f46028d0
#
_cell.length_a   1.000
_cell.length_b   1.000
_cell.length_c   1.000
_cell.angle_alpha   90.00
_cell.angle_beta   90.00
_cell.angle_gamma   90.00
#
_symmetry.space_group_name_H-M   'P 1'
#
loop_
_entity.id
_entity.type
_entity.pdbx_description
1 polymer ?
#
loop_
_entity_poly.entity_id
_entity_poly.type
_entity_poly.pdbx_seq_one_letter_code
_entity_poly.pdbx_strand_id
1 'polypeptide(L)'
;ERQKNLWNEGIGTEVQFLTAKNNVEGLEKQMAIVKEQSSTSRVYAEVSGIAETVNIRAGELFTGSPLAGITIVNPSSLKATVDVPENYVSKIREGMPVVVDVPDLGKSFNTQVTLISEIINNNSRSFIAESKLPASPQLKPNQLAVVRILDHQSKNALVVPVETIQTDDKGKYVFVLKVENGKKVARKIPVNIGEFYDAQIEVISGLSAGEQLITKGFQGLYEGQLIATEIK
;
A
#
# COMPACT_ATOMS: atom_id res chain seq x y z
N GLU A 1 26.60 -52.66 19.73
CA GLU A 1 27.98 -53.04 19.28
C GLU A 1 28.30 -54.49 19.52
N ARG A 2 28.14 -55.05 20.74
CA ARG A 2 28.51 -56.44 21.09
C ARG A 2 27.84 -57.46 20.17
N GLN A 3 26.55 -57.38 19.89
CA GLN A 3 25.84 -58.30 19.00
C GLN A 3 26.29 -58.19 17.54
N LYS A 4 26.64 -56.98 17.09
CA LYS A 4 27.19 -56.74 15.76
C LYS A 4 28.57 -57.39 15.60
N ASN A 5 29.43 -57.31 16.64
CA ASN A 5 30.75 -57.90 16.60
C ASN A 5 30.65 -59.43 16.59
N LEU A 6 29.81 -60.06 17.47
CA LEU A 6 29.54 -61.48 17.48
C LEU A 6 29.01 -62.02 16.16
N TRP A 7 28.07 -61.25 15.50
CA TRP A 7 27.56 -61.59 14.19
C TRP A 7 28.65 -61.55 13.10
N ASN A 8 29.50 -60.54 13.12
CA ASN A 8 30.62 -60.42 12.18
C ASN A 8 31.66 -61.54 12.34
N GLU A 9 31.79 -62.11 13.52
CA GLU A 9 32.66 -63.27 13.85
C GLU A 9 31.97 -64.60 13.59
N GLY A 10 30.72 -64.59 13.03
CA GLY A 10 29.95 -65.82 12.82
C GLY A 10 29.39 -66.48 14.04
N ILE A 11 29.35 -65.74 15.18
CA ILE A 11 28.84 -66.23 16.46
C ILE A 11 27.44 -65.66 16.70
N GLY A 12 26.45 -66.51 16.92
CA GLY A 12 25.07 -66.10 17.16
C GLY A 12 24.16 -66.31 16.00
N THR A 13 22.87 -66.01 16.18
CA THR A 13 21.85 -66.14 15.15
C THR A 13 21.49 -64.73 14.53
N GLU A 14 21.10 -64.74 13.27
CA GLU A 14 20.63 -63.55 12.58
C GLU A 14 19.48 -62.86 13.36
N VAL A 15 18.59 -63.67 13.93
CA VAL A 15 17.47 -63.17 14.74
C VAL A 15 17.94 -62.36 15.95
N GLN A 16 19.00 -62.82 16.65
CA GLN A 16 19.57 -62.11 17.81
C GLN A 16 20.18 -60.77 17.38
N PHE A 17 20.87 -60.74 16.24
CA PHE A 17 21.43 -59.50 15.68
C PHE A 17 20.34 -58.50 15.27
N LEU A 18 19.34 -58.99 14.52
CA LEU A 18 18.22 -58.13 14.04
C LEU A 18 17.39 -57.62 15.22
N THR A 19 17.13 -58.46 16.24
CA THR A 19 16.41 -58.01 17.44
C THR A 19 17.19 -56.93 18.17
N ALA A 20 18.49 -57.09 18.34
CA ALA A 20 19.31 -56.06 18.99
C ALA A 20 19.39 -54.78 18.17
N LYS A 21 19.47 -54.87 16.84
CA LYS A 21 19.45 -53.75 15.94
C LYS A 21 18.11 -53.00 16.00
N ASN A 22 17.00 -53.74 15.92
CA ASN A 22 15.67 -53.12 15.98
C ASN A 22 15.38 -52.44 17.33
N ASN A 23 15.90 -53.03 18.43
CA ASN A 23 15.80 -52.41 19.76
C ASN A 23 16.56 -51.09 19.84
N VAL A 24 17.77 -51.02 19.27
CA VAL A 24 18.55 -49.76 19.22
C VAL A 24 17.82 -48.75 18.40
N GLU A 25 17.37 -49.09 17.19
CA GLU A 25 16.65 -48.22 16.30
C GLU A 25 15.33 -47.71 16.92
N GLY A 26 14.61 -48.58 17.64
CA GLY A 26 13.41 -48.21 18.39
C GLY A 26 13.70 -47.19 19.49
N LEU A 27 14.76 -47.40 20.26
CA LEU A 27 15.20 -46.49 21.33
C LEU A 27 15.70 -45.14 20.76
N GLU A 28 16.40 -45.15 19.62
CA GLU A 28 16.82 -43.93 18.94
C GLU A 28 15.61 -43.08 18.46
N LYS A 29 14.58 -43.74 17.88
CA LYS A 29 13.34 -43.08 17.51
C LYS A 29 12.59 -42.49 18.72
N GLN A 30 12.55 -43.29 19.84
CA GLN A 30 11.92 -42.81 21.06
C GLN A 30 12.66 -41.62 21.66
N MET A 31 14.00 -41.64 21.66
CA MET A 31 14.83 -40.52 22.11
C MET A 31 14.61 -39.27 21.21
N ALA A 32 14.47 -39.45 19.89
CA ALA A 32 14.14 -38.33 18.98
C ALA A 32 12.80 -37.70 19.32
N ILE A 33 11.77 -38.49 19.61
CA ILE A 33 10.44 -37.99 20.03
C ILE A 33 10.55 -37.19 21.33
N VAL A 34 11.24 -37.73 22.36
CA VAL A 34 11.42 -37.03 23.65
C VAL A 34 12.20 -35.72 23.46
N LYS A 35 13.22 -35.75 22.62
CA LYS A 35 14.02 -34.56 22.29
C LYS A 35 13.14 -33.49 21.59
N GLU A 36 12.29 -33.90 20.66
CA GLU A 36 11.35 -33.01 19.98
C GLU A 36 10.34 -32.41 20.97
N GLN A 37 9.74 -33.22 21.83
CA GLN A 37 8.85 -32.74 22.91
C GLN A 37 9.56 -31.76 23.85
N SER A 38 10.82 -31.98 24.17
CA SER A 38 11.62 -31.05 24.98
C SER A 38 11.90 -29.74 24.23
N SER A 39 12.07 -29.78 22.91
CA SER A 39 12.32 -28.59 22.10
C SER A 39 11.10 -27.68 22.04
N THR A 40 9.90 -28.27 21.97
CA THR A 40 8.62 -27.48 21.95
C THR A 40 8.32 -26.78 23.27
N SER A 41 8.99 -27.21 24.39
CA SER A 41 8.87 -26.51 25.68
C SER A 41 9.66 -25.20 25.74
N ARG A 42 10.47 -24.90 24.73
CA ARG A 42 11.24 -23.66 24.64
C ARG A 42 10.73 -22.80 23.49
N VAL A 43 10.25 -21.63 23.81
CA VAL A 43 9.79 -20.68 22.84
C VAL A 43 10.90 -19.65 22.55
N TYR A 44 11.28 -19.53 21.31
CA TYR A 44 12.30 -18.58 20.85
C TYR A 44 11.66 -17.48 20.03
N ALA A 45 12.25 -16.28 20.09
CA ALA A 45 11.89 -15.19 19.19
C ALA A 45 12.36 -15.51 17.77
N GLU A 46 11.43 -15.61 16.82
CA GLU A 46 11.74 -15.83 15.39
C GLU A 46 12.20 -14.56 14.68
N VAL A 47 11.89 -13.41 15.27
CA VAL A 47 12.21 -12.09 14.70
C VAL A 47 12.99 -11.25 15.70
N SER A 48 13.93 -10.43 15.20
CA SER A 48 14.62 -9.44 16.01
C SER A 48 13.72 -8.25 16.26
N GLY A 49 13.68 -7.74 17.49
CA GLY A 49 12.82 -6.61 17.82
C GLY A 49 12.88 -6.27 19.31
N ILE A 50 11.94 -5.44 19.73
CA ILE A 50 11.75 -5.03 21.13
C ILE A 50 10.55 -5.80 21.68
N ALA A 51 10.70 -6.42 22.85
CA ALA A 51 9.59 -7.00 23.57
C ALA A 51 8.72 -5.87 24.13
N GLU A 52 7.62 -5.56 23.43
CA GLU A 52 6.71 -4.46 23.76
C GLU A 52 5.79 -4.85 24.91
N THR A 53 5.28 -6.07 24.88
CA THR A 53 4.35 -6.56 25.89
C THR A 53 4.80 -7.95 26.35
N VAL A 54 4.91 -8.14 27.66
CA VAL A 54 5.21 -9.41 28.29
C VAL A 54 4.10 -9.71 29.29
N ASN A 55 3.11 -10.50 28.87
CA ASN A 55 1.91 -10.80 29.66
C ASN A 55 2.03 -12.11 30.46
N ILE A 56 3.22 -12.63 30.62
CA ILE A 56 3.51 -13.86 31.38
C ILE A 56 4.63 -13.60 32.39
N ARG A 57 4.51 -14.19 33.59
CA ARG A 57 5.52 -14.08 34.63
C ARG A 57 6.17 -15.46 34.90
N ALA A 58 7.38 -15.42 35.38
CA ALA A 58 8.06 -16.65 35.81
C ALA A 58 7.22 -17.36 36.89
N GLY A 59 6.97 -18.66 36.69
CA GLY A 59 6.15 -19.50 37.59
C GLY A 59 4.65 -19.56 37.16
N GLU A 60 4.22 -18.82 36.18
CA GLU A 60 2.87 -18.96 35.64
C GLU A 60 2.81 -20.08 34.58
N LEU A 61 1.65 -20.76 34.52
CA LEU A 61 1.39 -21.76 33.49
C LEU A 61 1.06 -21.11 32.16
N PHE A 62 1.88 -21.34 31.15
CA PHE A 62 1.61 -20.91 29.79
C PHE A 62 0.76 -21.95 29.04
N THR A 63 -0.46 -21.59 28.71
CA THR A 63 -1.44 -22.45 28.02
C THR A 63 -1.52 -22.24 26.52
N GLY A 64 -0.62 -21.41 25.91
CA GLY A 64 -0.65 -21.06 24.50
C GLY A 64 -1.71 -20.02 24.13
N SER A 65 -2.30 -19.35 25.10
CA SER A 65 -3.27 -18.29 24.85
C SER A 65 -2.59 -17.06 24.23
N PRO A 66 -3.11 -16.49 23.12
CA PRO A 66 -2.57 -15.26 22.54
C PRO A 66 -2.55 -14.08 23.51
N LEU A 67 -3.45 -14.05 24.49
CA LEU A 67 -3.54 -12.98 25.51
C LEU A 67 -2.42 -13.07 26.56
N ALA A 68 -1.82 -14.24 26.75
CA ALA A 68 -0.72 -14.46 27.68
C ALA A 68 0.65 -14.52 26.98
N GLY A 69 0.75 -13.98 25.79
CA GLY A 69 1.95 -14.02 24.97
C GLY A 69 2.93 -12.87 25.21
N ILE A 70 4.06 -12.95 24.52
CA ILE A 70 5.05 -11.89 24.39
C ILE A 70 4.89 -11.30 22.99
N THR A 71 4.67 -9.98 22.91
CA THR A 71 4.61 -9.27 21.62
C THR A 71 5.97 -8.65 21.31
N ILE A 72 6.55 -9.04 20.19
CA ILE A 72 7.82 -8.47 19.70
C ILE A 72 7.52 -7.55 18.54
N VAL A 73 8.01 -6.32 18.62
CA VAL A 73 7.85 -5.30 17.60
C VAL A 73 9.20 -4.99 16.95
N ASN A 74 9.24 -5.01 15.63
CA ASN A 74 10.42 -4.60 14.86
C ASN A 74 10.23 -3.18 14.31
N PRO A 75 10.75 -2.14 14.95
CA PRO A 75 10.59 -0.75 14.49
C PRO A 75 11.48 -0.40 13.31
N SER A 76 12.41 -1.26 12.91
CA SER A 76 13.33 -1.00 11.80
C SER A 76 12.75 -1.35 10.42
N SER A 77 11.60 -2.00 10.38
CA SER A 77 10.94 -2.42 9.13
C SER A 77 9.45 -2.09 9.18
N LEU A 78 9.14 -0.81 9.06
CA LEU A 78 7.76 -0.34 9.03
C LEU A 78 7.26 -0.19 7.59
N LYS A 79 5.96 -0.36 7.42
CA LYS A 79 5.24 -0.13 6.17
C LYS A 79 4.01 0.72 6.43
N ALA A 80 3.68 1.58 5.49
CA ALA A 80 2.39 2.24 5.43
C ALA A 80 1.42 1.31 4.70
N THR A 81 0.25 1.08 5.29
CA THR A 81 -0.81 0.27 4.71
C THR A 81 -2.02 1.16 4.50
N VAL A 82 -2.61 1.10 3.32
CA VAL A 82 -3.80 1.90 2.96
C VAL A 82 -4.82 1.05 2.24
N ASP A 83 -6.09 1.27 2.57
CA ASP A 83 -7.22 0.69 1.86
C ASP A 83 -7.57 1.57 0.66
N VAL A 84 -7.42 1.01 -0.54
CA VAL A 84 -7.71 1.68 -1.81
C VAL A 84 -9.04 1.16 -2.37
N PRO A 85 -10.01 2.03 -2.70
CA PRO A 85 -11.29 1.61 -3.27
C PRO A 85 -11.12 0.81 -4.57
N GLU A 86 -11.99 -0.18 -4.80
CA GLU A 86 -11.91 -1.13 -5.93
C GLU A 86 -11.93 -0.46 -7.32
N ASN A 87 -12.54 0.71 -7.45
CA ASN A 87 -12.58 1.47 -8.70
C ASN A 87 -11.19 1.95 -9.18
N TYR A 88 -10.18 1.91 -8.31
CA TYR A 88 -8.79 2.23 -8.65
C TYR A 88 -7.94 1.00 -8.99
N VAL A 89 -8.50 -0.21 -8.95
CA VAL A 89 -7.75 -1.45 -9.21
C VAL A 89 -7.06 -1.48 -10.57
N SER A 90 -7.64 -0.81 -11.58
CA SER A 90 -7.03 -0.69 -12.91
C SER A 90 -5.95 0.40 -13.00
N LYS A 91 -5.94 1.37 -12.08
CA LYS A 91 -5.04 2.53 -12.09
C LYS A 91 -3.80 2.30 -11.24
N ILE A 92 -3.93 1.68 -10.07
CA ILE A 92 -2.81 1.49 -9.13
C ILE A 92 -1.97 0.27 -9.50
N ARG A 93 -0.65 0.44 -9.47
CA ARG A 93 0.35 -0.60 -9.78
C ARG A 93 1.51 -0.54 -8.79
N GLU A 94 2.16 -1.67 -8.58
CA GLU A 94 3.44 -1.70 -7.87
C GLU A 94 4.48 -0.82 -8.56
N GLY A 95 5.35 -0.18 -7.77
CA GLY A 95 6.34 0.77 -8.24
C GLY A 95 5.85 2.20 -8.41
N MET A 96 4.54 2.47 -8.28
CA MET A 96 4.02 3.84 -8.38
C MET A 96 4.54 4.71 -7.24
N PRO A 97 4.90 5.98 -7.52
CA PRO A 97 5.37 6.92 -6.50
C PRO A 97 4.29 7.19 -5.45
N VAL A 98 4.71 7.20 -4.19
CA VAL A 98 3.86 7.43 -3.03
C VAL A 98 4.51 8.45 -2.11
N VAL A 99 3.72 9.38 -1.61
CA VAL A 99 4.10 10.26 -0.51
C VAL A 99 3.31 9.83 0.72
N VAL A 100 4.02 9.47 1.77
CA VAL A 100 3.44 9.11 3.06
C VAL A 100 3.70 10.26 4.04
N ASP A 101 2.64 10.97 4.41
CA ASP A 101 2.71 12.03 5.41
C ASP A 101 2.32 11.48 6.77
N VAL A 102 3.11 11.80 7.77
CA VAL A 102 2.84 11.49 9.17
C VAL A 102 2.59 12.82 9.90
N PRO A 103 1.32 13.25 10.04
CA PRO A 103 0.98 14.59 10.53
C PRO A 103 1.54 14.87 11.92
N ASP A 104 1.47 13.89 12.82
CA ASP A 104 1.95 14.04 14.21
C ASP A 104 3.47 14.31 14.30
N LEU A 105 4.22 13.93 13.28
CA LEU A 105 5.67 14.19 13.19
C LEU A 105 6.01 15.38 12.30
N GLY A 106 5.03 15.91 11.55
CA GLY A 106 5.27 16.92 10.52
C GLY A 106 6.23 16.45 9.43
N LYS A 107 6.27 15.14 9.14
CA LYS A 107 7.21 14.54 8.19
C LYS A 107 6.51 13.85 7.03
N SER A 108 7.13 13.97 5.86
CA SER A 108 6.72 13.29 4.64
C SER A 108 7.84 12.37 4.16
N PHE A 109 7.46 11.17 3.72
CA PHE A 109 8.38 10.17 3.19
C PHE A 109 8.00 9.86 1.75
N ASN A 110 8.94 10.05 0.83
CA ASN A 110 8.79 9.64 -0.55
C ASN A 110 9.18 8.18 -0.68
N THR A 111 8.29 7.37 -1.21
CA THR A 111 8.45 5.94 -1.39
C THR A 111 7.70 5.47 -2.64
N GLN A 112 7.45 4.20 -2.76
CA GLN A 112 6.67 3.61 -3.84
C GLN A 112 5.76 2.51 -3.30
N VAL A 113 4.72 2.17 -4.06
CA VAL A 113 3.88 1.01 -3.79
C VAL A 113 4.74 -0.24 -3.90
N THR A 114 4.83 -1.01 -2.83
CA THR A 114 5.66 -2.23 -2.77
C THR A 114 4.85 -3.51 -2.88
N LEU A 115 3.55 -3.43 -2.55
CA LEU A 115 2.66 -4.58 -2.62
C LEU A 115 1.23 -4.10 -2.84
N ILE A 116 0.49 -4.84 -3.64
CA ILE A 116 -0.96 -4.70 -3.83
C ILE A 116 -1.61 -6.05 -3.54
N SER A 117 -2.65 -6.04 -2.69
CA SER A 117 -3.41 -7.25 -2.40
C SER A 117 -4.18 -7.73 -3.63
N GLU A 118 -4.09 -9.02 -3.94
CA GLU A 118 -4.89 -9.67 -4.98
C GLU A 118 -6.36 -9.88 -4.58
N ILE A 119 -6.69 -9.64 -3.31
CA ILE A 119 -8.03 -9.85 -2.77
C ILE A 119 -8.68 -8.51 -2.45
N ILE A 120 -9.91 -8.34 -2.95
CA ILE A 120 -10.77 -7.23 -2.58
C ILE A 120 -11.58 -7.62 -1.34
N ASN A 121 -11.54 -6.77 -0.32
CA ASN A 121 -12.35 -6.93 0.87
C ASN A 121 -13.82 -6.65 0.53
N ASN A 122 -14.68 -7.65 0.69
CA ASN A 122 -16.11 -7.55 0.34
C ASN A 122 -16.88 -6.53 1.18
N ASN A 123 -16.44 -6.26 2.42
CA ASN A 123 -17.15 -5.35 3.31
C ASN A 123 -16.81 -3.88 3.02
N SER A 124 -15.54 -3.59 2.79
CA SER A 124 -15.05 -2.22 2.52
C SER A 124 -14.99 -1.88 1.04
N ARG A 125 -15.14 -2.87 0.13
CA ARG A 125 -14.96 -2.70 -1.31
C ARG A 125 -13.64 -2.04 -1.64
N SER A 126 -12.56 -2.51 -0.98
CA SER A 126 -11.22 -1.98 -1.11
C SER A 126 -10.19 -3.11 -1.20
N PHE A 127 -9.04 -2.81 -1.74
CA PHE A 127 -7.85 -3.65 -1.70
C PHE A 127 -6.75 -2.94 -0.92
N ILE A 128 -5.83 -3.70 -0.38
CA ILE A 128 -4.72 -3.15 0.42
C ILE A 128 -3.55 -2.83 -0.50
N ALA A 129 -3.02 -1.61 -0.37
CA ALA A 129 -1.73 -1.23 -0.92
C ALA A 129 -0.75 -0.95 0.22
N GLU A 130 0.49 -1.41 0.06
CA GLU A 130 1.55 -1.23 1.04
C GLU A 130 2.73 -0.47 0.44
N SER A 131 3.34 0.36 1.25
CA SER A 131 4.55 1.11 0.91
C SER A 131 5.56 0.98 2.04
N LYS A 132 6.78 0.56 1.73
CA LYS A 132 7.84 0.41 2.71
C LYS A 132 8.36 1.77 3.13
N LEU A 133 8.47 2.00 4.44
CA LEU A 133 9.01 3.23 5.00
C LEU A 133 10.50 3.08 5.33
N PRO A 134 11.28 4.16 5.24
CA PRO A 134 12.65 4.14 5.73
C PRO A 134 12.66 3.98 7.26
N ALA A 135 13.68 3.31 7.78
CA ALA A 135 13.87 3.19 9.22
C ALA A 135 14.00 4.58 9.86
N SER A 136 13.16 4.86 10.85
CA SER A 136 13.20 6.11 11.61
C SER A 136 12.81 5.84 13.06
N PRO A 137 13.62 6.29 14.04
CA PRO A 137 13.34 6.09 15.46
C PRO A 137 12.06 6.77 15.94
N GLN A 138 11.56 7.74 15.17
CA GLN A 138 10.35 8.50 15.51
C GLN A 138 9.06 7.84 15.02
N LEU A 139 9.17 6.95 14.03
CA LEU A 139 8.03 6.19 13.53
C LEU A 139 7.69 5.06 14.48
N LYS A 140 6.40 4.90 14.75
CA LYS A 140 5.88 3.81 15.58
C LYS A 140 4.83 3.02 14.82
N PRO A 141 4.70 1.72 15.09
CA PRO A 141 3.57 0.94 14.57
C PRO A 141 2.22 1.54 14.97
N ASN A 142 1.23 1.34 14.13
CA ASN A 142 -0.15 1.85 14.30
C ASN A 142 -0.27 3.39 14.38
N GLN A 143 0.74 4.13 13.93
CA GLN A 143 0.68 5.57 13.80
C GLN A 143 -0.14 5.95 12.57
N LEU A 144 -0.98 6.98 12.70
CA LEU A 144 -1.76 7.49 11.57
C LEU A 144 -0.84 8.10 10.52
N ALA A 145 -1.10 7.73 9.27
CA ALA A 145 -0.42 8.31 8.11
C ALA A 145 -1.42 8.62 6.99
N VAL A 146 -1.15 9.65 6.23
CA VAL A 146 -1.88 9.99 5.01
C VAL A 146 -1.03 9.54 3.83
N VAL A 147 -1.58 8.66 3.02
CA VAL A 147 -0.90 8.09 1.86
C VAL A 147 -1.44 8.74 0.59
N ARG A 148 -0.58 9.41 -0.16
CA ARG A 148 -0.89 9.96 -1.48
C ARG A 148 -0.18 9.17 -2.54
N ILE A 149 -0.93 8.48 -3.39
CA ILE A 149 -0.42 7.70 -4.52
C ILE A 149 -0.54 8.56 -5.77
N LEU A 150 0.55 8.71 -6.51
CA LEU A 150 0.56 9.45 -7.77
C LEU A 150 0.08 8.54 -8.89
N ASP A 151 -1.21 8.58 -9.20
CA ASP A 151 -1.86 7.76 -10.22
C ASP A 151 -1.82 8.38 -11.63
N HIS A 152 -1.67 9.70 -11.70
CA HIS A 152 -1.56 10.44 -12.96
C HIS A 152 -0.55 11.58 -12.85
N GLN A 153 0.27 11.74 -13.86
CA GLN A 153 1.18 12.86 -13.99
C GLN A 153 1.20 13.33 -15.44
N SER A 154 0.86 14.57 -15.67
CA SER A 154 0.98 15.22 -16.98
C SER A 154 2.02 16.33 -16.91
N LYS A 155 3.03 16.26 -17.79
CA LYS A 155 4.00 17.33 -17.95
C LYS A 155 3.41 18.38 -18.89
N ASN A 156 3.36 19.63 -18.47
CA ASN A 156 2.81 20.74 -19.25
C ASN A 156 1.28 20.63 -19.49
N ALA A 157 0.54 20.08 -18.54
CA ALA A 157 -0.91 20.05 -18.59
C ALA A 157 -1.49 21.48 -18.67
N LEU A 158 -2.40 21.71 -19.60
CA LEU A 158 -3.22 22.90 -19.56
C LEU A 158 -4.37 22.64 -18.60
N VAL A 159 -4.44 23.42 -17.52
CA VAL A 159 -5.48 23.25 -16.49
C VAL A 159 -6.35 24.47 -16.38
N VAL A 160 -7.62 24.27 -16.12
CA VAL A 160 -8.60 25.33 -15.90
C VAL A 160 -9.44 25.05 -14.65
N PRO A 161 -9.97 26.07 -13.95
CA PRO A 161 -10.89 25.85 -12.84
C PRO A 161 -12.10 25.04 -13.31
N VAL A 162 -12.47 23.98 -12.58
CA VAL A 162 -13.58 23.08 -12.98
C VAL A 162 -14.90 23.82 -13.15
N GLU A 163 -15.12 24.87 -12.38
CA GLU A 163 -16.32 25.73 -12.46
C GLU A 163 -16.50 26.43 -13.82
N THR A 164 -15.43 26.59 -14.59
CA THR A 164 -15.48 27.23 -15.91
C THR A 164 -15.95 26.30 -17.03
N ILE A 165 -15.97 24.98 -16.76
CA ILE A 165 -16.45 23.99 -17.73
C ILE A 165 -17.98 24.05 -17.78
N GLN A 166 -18.50 24.29 -18.96
CA GLN A 166 -19.93 24.28 -19.28
C GLN A 166 -20.24 23.02 -20.12
N THR A 167 -21.49 22.60 -20.09
CA THR A 167 -21.96 21.45 -20.90
C THR A 167 -23.21 21.84 -21.68
N ASP A 168 -23.26 21.44 -22.94
CA ASP A 168 -24.46 21.54 -23.78
C ASP A 168 -24.68 20.24 -24.57
N ASP A 169 -25.61 20.26 -25.49
CA ASP A 169 -25.96 19.09 -26.32
C ASP A 169 -24.79 18.60 -27.21
N LYS A 170 -23.77 19.44 -27.45
CA LYS A 170 -22.59 19.13 -28.27
C LYS A 170 -21.40 18.68 -27.44
N GLY A 171 -21.47 18.78 -26.11
CA GLY A 171 -20.40 18.37 -25.21
C GLY A 171 -19.94 19.46 -24.25
N LYS A 172 -18.70 19.36 -23.81
CA LYS A 172 -18.09 20.29 -22.86
C LYS A 172 -17.39 21.42 -23.56
N TYR A 173 -17.49 22.62 -23.00
CA TYR A 173 -16.91 23.83 -23.57
C TYR A 173 -16.52 24.83 -22.49
N VAL A 174 -15.70 25.79 -22.86
CA VAL A 174 -15.35 26.96 -22.05
C VAL A 174 -15.59 28.25 -22.86
N PHE A 175 -15.70 29.38 -22.18
CA PHE A 175 -15.67 30.67 -22.82
C PHE A 175 -14.28 31.30 -22.74
N VAL A 176 -13.78 31.75 -23.88
CA VAL A 176 -12.55 32.54 -23.99
C VAL A 176 -12.85 33.92 -24.51
N LEU A 177 -12.03 34.89 -24.12
CA LEU A 177 -12.09 36.23 -24.66
C LEU A 177 -11.30 36.26 -25.96
N LYS A 178 -11.95 36.74 -27.03
CA LYS A 178 -11.31 37.07 -28.30
C LYS A 178 -11.54 38.53 -28.62
N VAL A 179 -10.61 39.15 -29.34
CA VAL A 179 -10.76 40.52 -29.84
C VAL A 179 -11.08 40.47 -31.32
N GLU A 180 -12.28 40.91 -31.67
CA GLU A 180 -12.78 40.95 -33.06
C GLU A 180 -13.21 42.35 -33.39
N ASN A 181 -12.68 42.90 -34.48
CA ASN A 181 -12.94 44.28 -34.92
C ASN A 181 -12.76 45.32 -33.79
N GLY A 182 -11.74 45.12 -32.94
CA GLY A 182 -11.44 46.02 -31.82
C GLY A 182 -12.38 45.86 -30.61
N LYS A 183 -13.33 44.94 -30.65
CA LYS A 183 -14.27 44.65 -29.56
C LYS A 183 -13.96 43.31 -28.88
N LYS A 184 -14.12 43.25 -27.56
CA LYS A 184 -13.96 42.03 -26.79
C LYS A 184 -15.26 41.22 -26.86
N VAL A 185 -15.15 39.98 -27.31
CA VAL A 185 -16.28 39.03 -27.43
C VAL A 185 -15.98 37.73 -26.71
N ALA A 186 -17.03 37.11 -26.20
CA ALA A 186 -16.97 35.77 -25.66
C ALA A 186 -17.06 34.73 -26.78
N ARG A 187 -16.08 33.84 -26.87
CA ARG A 187 -16.07 32.70 -27.80
C ARG A 187 -16.18 31.42 -27.07
N LYS A 188 -17.11 30.60 -27.49
CA LYS A 188 -17.34 29.23 -26.98
C LYS A 188 -16.35 28.28 -27.65
N ILE A 189 -15.49 27.66 -26.88
CA ILE A 189 -14.49 26.73 -27.38
C ILE A 189 -14.84 25.34 -26.84
N PRO A 190 -15.14 24.35 -27.70
CA PRO A 190 -15.31 22.96 -27.30
C PRO A 190 -14.00 22.42 -26.73
N VAL A 191 -14.07 21.69 -25.63
CA VAL A 191 -12.88 21.13 -24.96
C VAL A 191 -13.08 19.65 -24.62
N ASN A 192 -12.00 18.89 -24.77
CA ASN A 192 -11.90 17.56 -24.18
C ASN A 192 -11.15 17.68 -22.86
N ILE A 193 -11.75 17.18 -21.81
CA ILE A 193 -11.18 17.24 -20.45
C ILE A 193 -10.51 15.94 -20.07
N GLY A 194 -9.49 16.04 -19.22
CA GLY A 194 -8.75 14.95 -18.63
C GLY A 194 -9.07 14.76 -17.16
N GLU A 195 -8.04 14.49 -16.37
CA GLU A 195 -8.16 14.22 -14.95
C GLU A 195 -8.44 15.50 -14.14
N PHE A 196 -9.13 15.32 -13.03
CA PHE A 196 -9.50 16.38 -12.10
C PHE A 196 -8.67 16.29 -10.83
N TYR A 197 -8.09 17.41 -10.39
CA TYR A 197 -7.36 17.50 -9.15
C TYR A 197 -7.43 18.92 -8.56
N ASP A 198 -7.69 19.03 -7.28
CA ASP A 198 -7.67 20.28 -6.49
C ASP A 198 -8.46 21.43 -7.13
N ALA A 199 -9.74 21.18 -7.46
CA ALA A 199 -10.65 22.11 -8.12
C ALA A 199 -10.21 22.55 -9.53
N GLN A 200 -9.19 21.94 -10.11
CA GLN A 200 -8.76 22.15 -11.48
C GLN A 200 -8.99 20.91 -12.32
N ILE A 201 -9.20 21.11 -13.61
CA ILE A 201 -9.38 20.02 -14.57
C ILE A 201 -8.43 20.21 -15.74
N GLU A 202 -7.82 19.11 -16.15
CA GLU A 202 -6.95 19.08 -17.32
C GLU A 202 -7.78 19.28 -18.60
N VAL A 203 -7.27 20.09 -19.52
CA VAL A 203 -7.82 20.23 -20.88
C VAL A 203 -6.86 19.54 -21.84
N ILE A 204 -7.29 18.39 -22.37
CA ILE A 204 -6.50 17.58 -23.31
C ILE A 204 -6.43 18.23 -24.68
N SER A 205 -7.55 18.83 -25.12
CA SER A 205 -7.64 19.50 -26.41
C SER A 205 -8.75 20.56 -26.44
N GLY A 206 -8.65 21.46 -27.40
CA GLY A 206 -9.61 22.54 -27.60
C GLY A 206 -9.14 23.91 -27.14
N LEU A 207 -8.23 23.99 -26.16
CA LEU A 207 -7.63 25.22 -25.67
C LEU A 207 -6.13 25.27 -25.99
N SER A 208 -5.60 26.45 -26.16
CA SER A 208 -4.17 26.69 -26.35
C SER A 208 -3.60 27.56 -25.22
N ALA A 209 -2.33 27.34 -24.90
CA ALA A 209 -1.65 28.19 -23.92
C ALA A 209 -1.62 29.65 -24.38
N GLY A 210 -1.95 30.58 -23.47
CA GLY A 210 -2.03 32.02 -23.75
C GLY A 210 -3.43 32.51 -24.14
N GLU A 211 -4.42 31.64 -24.29
CA GLU A 211 -5.81 32.06 -24.46
C GLU A 211 -6.38 32.60 -23.14
N GLN A 212 -7.18 33.65 -23.24
CA GLN A 212 -7.78 34.31 -22.07
C GLN A 212 -9.11 33.64 -21.72
N LEU A 213 -9.09 32.78 -20.67
CA LEU A 213 -10.29 32.12 -20.18
C LEU A 213 -11.16 33.08 -19.37
N ILE A 214 -12.48 33.02 -19.59
CA ILE A 214 -13.46 33.77 -18.80
C ILE A 214 -13.79 32.94 -17.55
N THR A 215 -13.30 33.36 -16.39
CA THR A 215 -13.44 32.65 -15.14
C THR A 215 -14.59 33.10 -14.25
N LYS A 216 -15.18 34.29 -14.56
CA LYS A 216 -16.31 34.83 -13.79
C LYS A 216 -17.37 35.38 -14.73
N GLY A 217 -18.62 35.32 -14.35
CA GLY A 217 -19.75 35.84 -15.13
C GLY A 217 -20.05 35.05 -16.41
N PHE A 218 -19.52 33.84 -16.54
CA PHE A 218 -19.73 33.00 -17.73
C PHE A 218 -21.13 32.35 -17.77
N GLN A 219 -21.84 32.32 -16.63
CA GLN A 219 -23.20 31.81 -16.58
C GLN A 219 -24.14 32.76 -17.33
N GLY A 220 -24.72 32.26 -18.40
CA GLY A 220 -25.61 33.04 -19.24
C GLY A 220 -24.95 33.78 -20.43
N LEU A 221 -23.63 33.60 -20.63
CA LEU A 221 -22.98 34.08 -21.85
C LEU A 221 -23.41 33.25 -23.06
N TYR A 222 -23.51 33.91 -24.20
CA TYR A 222 -23.72 33.23 -25.49
C TYR A 222 -22.58 33.56 -26.47
N GLU A 223 -22.48 32.75 -27.49
CA GLU A 223 -21.46 32.87 -28.54
C GLU A 223 -21.48 34.25 -29.21
N GLY A 224 -20.32 34.91 -29.22
CA GLY A 224 -20.18 36.23 -29.83
C GLY A 224 -20.68 37.43 -28.99
N GLN A 225 -21.07 37.19 -27.74
CA GLN A 225 -21.51 38.27 -26.84
C GLN A 225 -20.39 39.27 -26.57
N LEU A 226 -20.70 40.54 -26.67
CA LEU A 226 -19.80 41.62 -26.25
C LEU A 226 -19.64 41.62 -24.75
N ILE A 227 -18.40 41.69 -24.29
CA ILE A 227 -18.08 41.65 -22.87
C ILE A 227 -17.18 42.81 -22.45
N ALA A 228 -17.46 43.36 -21.26
CA ALA A 228 -16.55 44.24 -20.57
C ALA A 228 -15.76 43.38 -19.54
N THR A 229 -14.44 43.45 -19.58
CA THR A 229 -13.60 42.63 -18.67
C THR A 229 -12.71 43.52 -17.83
N GLU A 230 -12.62 43.19 -16.55
CA GLU A 230 -11.45 43.51 -15.73
C GLU A 230 -10.46 42.38 -15.91
N ILE A 231 -9.27 42.67 -16.40
CA ILE A 231 -8.17 41.69 -16.46
C ILE A 231 -7.51 41.66 -15.09
N LYS A 232 -7.50 40.50 -14.47
CA LYS A 232 -6.83 40.27 -13.18
C LYS A 232 -5.50 39.59 -13.40
#